data_047ceff0adb42cf4334b2f303aaa557a
#
_entry.id   047ceff0adb42cf4334b2f303aaa557a
#
_cell.length_a   1.000
_cell.length_b   1.000
_cell.length_c   1.000
_cell.angle_alpha   90.00
_cell.angle_beta   90.00
_cell.angle_gamma   90.00
#
_symmetry.space_group_name_H-M   'P 1'
#
loop_
_entity.id
_entity.type
_entity.pdbx_description
1 polymer ?
#
loop_
_entity_poly.entity_id
_entity_poly.type
_entity_poly.pdbx_seq_one_letter_code
_entity_poly.pdbx_strand_id
1 'polypeptide(L)'
;MNAVPTLWKNPAARRQAAAPAQTITAAHAADLVKSGMWLDYGLSTGQPDVFDTALAARIPELSNIKLRNCLSLRPRAVLEADPHAEHILSLNLHMSGYDRKKGDCGCCYYLPVNLGEIPDYYRRFMQPPDIAVLQTCPIDANGYFNFSVSNVWHHAIIERAKTVIVETCATLPYAMGEHAGIHISEVDYIVEGGCAPTPCLPAAPPCDVDRAVAHLIAAEIQDGACLQIGIGGMPNAVCTLLAETGVRDLGVHTEMLMDGIIDLYQAGIVNNARKQLDPGKLVYTFALGSAPLYAAIDRNPDMLSCP
;
A
#
# COMPACT_ATOMS: atom_id res chain seq x y z
N MET A 1 -12.94 -33.75 6.34
CA MET A 1 -12.81 -32.29 6.29
C MET A 1 -11.87 -31.89 7.42
N ASN A 2 -10.60 -31.76 7.13
CA ASN A 2 -9.61 -31.33 8.13
C ASN A 2 -9.65 -29.81 8.18
N ALA A 3 -10.00 -29.28 9.35
CA ALA A 3 -9.98 -27.84 9.58
C ALA A 3 -8.56 -27.31 9.32
N VAL A 4 -8.45 -26.34 8.41
CA VAL A 4 -7.22 -25.55 8.20
C VAL A 4 -6.85 -24.97 9.57
N PRO A 5 -5.58 -25.11 10.01
CA PRO A 5 -5.16 -24.55 11.28
C PRO A 5 -5.38 -23.03 11.26
N THR A 6 -6.19 -22.55 12.16
CA THR A 6 -6.45 -21.14 12.36
C THR A 6 -5.24 -20.43 12.98
N LEU A 7 -4.14 -20.31 12.24
CA LEU A 7 -2.97 -19.50 12.61
C LEU A 7 -3.29 -18.01 12.68
N TRP A 8 -4.47 -17.60 12.21
CA TRP A 8 -4.93 -16.21 12.13
C TRP A 8 -5.91 -15.80 13.23
N LYS A 9 -6.17 -16.66 14.23
CA LYS A 9 -7.11 -16.36 15.33
C LYS A 9 -6.42 -15.95 16.63
N ASN A 10 -5.36 -15.18 16.54
CA ASN A 10 -4.98 -14.38 17.69
C ASN A 10 -4.89 -12.94 17.18
N PRO A 11 -5.95 -12.11 17.29
CA PRO A 11 -5.74 -10.69 17.22
C PRO A 11 -4.80 -10.41 18.40
N ALA A 12 -3.50 -10.20 18.11
CA ALA A 12 -2.65 -9.46 19.02
C ALA A 12 -3.51 -8.33 19.57
N ALA A 13 -3.57 -8.17 20.89
CA ALA A 13 -4.50 -7.24 21.52
C ALA A 13 -4.46 -5.93 20.73
N ARG A 14 -5.59 -5.58 20.07
CA ARG A 14 -5.63 -4.39 19.23
C ARG A 14 -5.10 -3.23 20.05
N ARG A 15 -4.23 -2.44 19.45
CA ARG A 15 -3.75 -1.22 20.05
C ARG A 15 -4.97 -0.41 20.52
N GLN A 16 -4.88 0.17 21.69
CA GLN A 16 -5.85 1.16 22.17
C GLN A 16 -5.10 2.48 22.33
N ALA A 17 -5.62 3.55 21.77
CA ALA A 17 -5.12 4.88 22.03
C ALA A 17 -5.28 5.21 23.52
N ALA A 18 -4.35 5.98 24.08
CA ALA A 18 -4.40 6.37 25.50
C ALA A 18 -5.56 7.34 25.82
N ALA A 19 -6.06 8.03 24.80
CA ALA A 19 -7.18 8.99 24.88
C ALA A 19 -7.97 8.94 23.56
N PRO A 20 -9.19 9.50 23.51
CA PRO A 20 -9.94 9.67 22.27
C PRO A 20 -9.13 10.43 21.22
N ALA A 21 -9.21 9.98 19.95
CA ALA A 21 -8.52 10.61 18.84
C ALA A 21 -8.81 12.11 18.74
N GLN A 22 -7.78 12.92 18.52
CA GLN A 22 -7.89 14.36 18.40
C GLN A 22 -7.57 14.79 16.96
N THR A 23 -8.43 15.62 16.38
CA THR A 23 -8.12 16.29 15.11
C THR A 23 -7.17 17.45 15.37
N ILE A 24 -6.02 17.44 14.71
CA ILE A 24 -4.97 18.46 14.84
C ILE A 24 -4.50 18.93 13.47
N THR A 25 -3.84 20.07 13.41
CA THR A 25 -3.21 20.54 12.17
C THR A 25 -1.95 19.71 11.85
N ALA A 26 -1.58 19.67 10.58
CA ALA A 26 -0.34 19.01 10.16
C ALA A 26 0.92 19.63 10.82
N ALA A 27 0.91 20.96 11.05
CA ALA A 27 1.98 21.64 11.79
C ALA A 27 2.08 21.12 13.23
N HIS A 28 0.94 21.01 13.94
CA HIS A 28 0.92 20.47 15.29
C HIS A 28 1.35 18.99 15.31
N ALA A 29 0.93 18.20 14.32
CA ALA A 29 1.39 16.82 14.20
C ALA A 29 2.92 16.73 13.99
N ALA A 30 3.48 17.62 13.15
CA ALA A 30 4.92 17.72 12.94
C ALA A 30 5.65 18.17 14.23
N ASP A 31 5.05 18.99 15.10
CA ASP A 31 5.62 19.42 16.39
C ASP A 31 5.80 18.26 17.39
N LEU A 32 5.11 17.15 17.20
CA LEU A 32 5.29 15.94 18.00
C LEU A 32 6.63 15.25 17.72
N VAL A 33 7.20 15.47 16.52
CA VAL A 33 8.48 14.85 16.13
C VAL A 33 9.63 15.51 16.89
N LYS A 34 10.48 14.67 17.47
CA LYS A 34 11.70 15.08 18.20
C LYS A 34 12.93 14.40 17.60
N SER A 35 14.10 15.00 17.76
CA SER A 35 15.36 14.43 17.33
C SER A 35 15.55 13.01 17.86
N GLY A 36 16.10 12.13 17.03
CA GLY A 36 16.34 10.74 17.34
C GLY A 36 15.16 9.78 17.11
N MET A 37 13.96 10.28 16.82
CA MET A 37 12.76 9.45 16.64
C MET A 37 12.80 8.59 15.39
N TRP A 38 12.09 7.47 15.47
CA TRP A 38 11.72 6.61 14.35
C TRP A 38 10.32 6.95 13.85
N LEU A 39 10.23 7.29 12.58
CA LEU A 39 8.98 7.54 11.88
C LEU A 39 8.69 6.40 10.91
N ASP A 40 7.41 6.19 10.62
CA ASP A 40 6.96 5.21 9.63
C ASP A 40 5.81 5.77 8.79
N TYR A 41 5.95 5.75 7.48
CA TYR A 41 4.96 6.25 6.52
C TYR A 41 4.21 5.13 5.78
N GLY A 42 4.49 3.87 6.10
CA GLY A 42 3.88 2.75 5.39
C GLY A 42 4.30 2.65 3.93
N LEU A 43 3.34 2.33 3.07
CA LEU A 43 3.57 1.95 1.67
C LEU A 43 2.84 2.88 0.70
N SER A 44 3.52 3.27 -0.38
CA SER A 44 2.92 3.72 -1.65
C SER A 44 1.89 4.85 -1.47
N THR A 45 0.62 4.62 -1.86
CA THR A 45 -0.48 5.59 -1.69
C THR A 45 -0.88 5.83 -0.25
N GLY A 46 -0.45 5.01 0.69
CA GLY A 46 -0.67 5.18 2.13
C GLY A 46 0.33 6.13 2.81
N GLN A 47 1.27 6.71 2.07
CA GLN A 47 2.24 7.68 2.62
C GLN A 47 1.62 9.06 2.75
N PRO A 48 1.83 9.78 3.89
CA PRO A 48 1.24 11.11 4.13
C PRO A 48 1.88 12.18 3.23
N ASP A 49 1.10 13.15 2.79
CA ASP A 49 1.58 14.28 1.96
C ASP A 49 1.60 15.59 2.75
N VAL A 50 0.55 15.89 3.50
CA VAL A 50 0.40 17.17 4.23
C VAL A 50 1.28 17.17 5.47
N PHE A 51 1.32 16.06 6.21
CA PHE A 51 2.24 15.87 7.32
C PHE A 51 3.69 15.93 6.87
N ASP A 52 4.04 15.24 5.77
CA ASP A 52 5.39 15.22 5.21
C ASP A 52 5.88 16.64 4.86
N THR A 53 4.99 17.45 4.26
CA THR A 53 5.26 18.85 3.94
C THR A 53 5.46 19.69 5.21
N ALA A 54 4.62 19.50 6.23
CA ALA A 54 4.74 20.23 7.49
C ALA A 54 6.03 19.85 8.24
N LEU A 55 6.40 18.57 8.24
CA LEU A 55 7.63 18.10 8.87
C LEU A 55 8.87 18.63 8.13
N ALA A 56 8.83 18.74 6.81
CA ALA A 56 9.93 19.27 6.01
C ALA A 56 10.37 20.68 6.45
N ALA A 57 9.42 21.51 6.85
CA ALA A 57 9.73 22.86 7.37
C ALA A 57 10.52 22.83 8.68
N ARG A 58 10.48 21.73 9.42
CA ARG A 58 11.15 21.55 10.72
C ARG A 58 12.46 20.77 10.63
N ILE A 59 12.80 20.22 9.47
CA ILE A 59 14.02 19.39 9.31
C ILE A 59 15.28 20.09 9.84
N PRO A 60 15.53 21.40 9.59
CA PRO A 60 16.73 22.08 10.10
C PRO A 60 16.83 22.14 11.64
N GLU A 61 15.71 21.96 12.35
CA GLU A 61 15.66 21.98 13.83
C GLU A 61 15.86 20.59 14.44
N LEU A 62 15.76 19.54 13.61
CA LEU A 62 15.78 18.16 14.05
C LEU A 62 17.12 17.50 13.69
N SER A 63 17.45 16.42 14.37
CA SER A 63 18.64 15.62 14.08
C SER A 63 18.37 14.14 14.29
N ASN A 64 19.07 13.30 13.50
CA ASN A 64 19.05 11.85 13.65
C ASN A 64 17.65 11.22 13.58
N ILE A 65 16.76 11.76 12.72
CA ILE A 65 15.46 11.17 12.42
C ILE A 65 15.67 9.94 11.55
N LYS A 66 14.95 8.86 11.83
CA LYS A 66 14.90 7.65 10.99
C LYS A 66 13.51 7.53 10.42
N LEU A 67 13.41 7.55 9.10
CA LEU A 67 12.15 7.38 8.38
C LEU A 67 12.14 6.02 7.69
N ARG A 68 11.20 5.15 8.04
CA ARG A 68 10.86 3.99 7.22
C ARG A 68 9.73 4.33 6.28
N ASN A 69 9.88 3.90 5.06
CA ASN A 69 8.87 4.02 4.01
C ASN A 69 9.02 2.86 3.00
N CYS A 70 8.13 2.81 2.03
CA CYS A 70 8.20 1.82 0.98
C CYS A 70 7.52 2.38 -0.28
N LEU A 71 8.21 2.27 -1.41
CA LEU A 71 7.69 2.57 -2.75
C LEU A 71 7.07 3.99 -2.82
N SER A 72 7.89 5.01 -2.63
CA SER A 72 7.43 6.41 -2.69
C SER A 72 7.03 6.79 -4.13
N LEU A 73 5.74 7.06 -4.33
CA LEU A 73 5.19 7.41 -5.64
C LEU A 73 5.32 8.91 -5.97
N ARG A 74 5.61 9.72 -4.97
CA ARG A 74 5.82 11.16 -5.06
C ARG A 74 7.11 11.53 -4.34
N PRO A 75 7.75 12.64 -4.71
CA PRO A 75 8.82 13.21 -3.90
C PRO A 75 8.37 13.40 -2.45
N ARG A 76 9.22 13.01 -1.51
CA ARG A 76 8.97 13.24 -0.08
C ARG A 76 9.59 14.57 0.32
N ALA A 77 8.76 15.48 0.80
CA ALA A 77 9.19 16.85 1.14
C ALA A 77 10.33 16.86 2.17
N VAL A 78 10.32 15.94 3.13
CA VAL A 78 11.40 15.80 4.12
C VAL A 78 12.75 15.41 3.49
N LEU A 79 12.75 14.60 2.42
CA LEU A 79 13.97 14.21 1.70
C LEU A 79 14.45 15.29 0.72
N GLU A 80 13.53 16.11 0.22
CA GLU A 80 13.90 17.29 -0.57
C GLU A 80 14.48 18.40 0.31
N ALA A 81 14.01 18.54 1.56
CA ALA A 81 14.50 19.50 2.52
C ALA A 81 15.89 19.14 3.11
N ASP A 82 16.30 17.86 2.99
CA ASP A 82 17.59 17.36 3.52
C ASP A 82 18.38 16.61 2.42
N PRO A 83 18.83 17.29 1.37
CA PRO A 83 19.47 16.66 0.22
C PRO A 83 20.83 16.01 0.53
N HIS A 84 21.39 16.25 1.68
CA HIS A 84 22.68 15.71 2.14
C HIS A 84 22.54 14.69 3.26
N ALA A 85 21.33 14.33 3.66
CA ALA A 85 21.03 13.39 4.74
C ALA A 85 21.72 13.77 6.08
N GLU A 86 21.75 15.06 6.40
CA GLU A 86 22.35 15.58 7.63
C GLU A 86 21.42 15.42 8.84
N HIS A 87 20.12 15.37 8.60
CA HIS A 87 19.07 15.35 9.61
C HIS A 87 18.25 14.05 9.61
N ILE A 88 17.98 13.48 8.43
CA ILE A 88 17.07 12.36 8.22
C ILE A 88 17.77 11.18 7.53
N LEU A 89 17.63 9.99 8.11
CA LEU A 89 18.02 8.73 7.50
C LEU A 89 16.76 8.03 6.95
N SER A 90 16.62 7.97 5.64
CA SER A 90 15.52 7.23 4.99
C SER A 90 15.90 5.78 4.77
N LEU A 91 15.03 4.87 5.23
CA LEU A 91 15.16 3.42 5.09
C LEU A 91 13.96 2.91 4.30
N ASN A 92 14.19 2.34 3.12
CA ASN A 92 13.15 1.97 2.19
C ASN A 92 13.08 0.44 1.99
N LEU A 93 11.92 -0.14 2.23
CA LEU A 93 11.69 -1.59 2.10
C LEU A 93 11.56 -2.03 0.63
N HIS A 94 11.13 -1.12 -0.25
CA HIS A 94 11.13 -1.31 -1.70
C HIS A 94 11.26 0.05 -2.38
N MET A 95 12.33 0.24 -3.15
CA MET A 95 12.69 1.54 -3.72
C MET A 95 11.98 1.78 -5.06
N SER A 96 11.20 2.84 -5.15
CA SER A 96 10.68 3.40 -6.41
C SER A 96 11.80 4.00 -7.28
N GLY A 97 11.45 4.50 -8.46
CA GLY A 97 12.40 5.27 -9.27
C GLY A 97 12.89 6.55 -8.58
N TYR A 98 12.03 7.19 -7.79
CA TYR A 98 12.39 8.34 -6.95
C TYR A 98 13.34 7.92 -5.83
N ASP A 99 12.99 6.88 -5.08
CA ASP A 99 13.79 6.39 -3.95
C ASP A 99 15.20 5.97 -4.39
N ARG A 100 15.33 5.31 -5.56
CA ARG A 100 16.64 4.95 -6.14
C ARG A 100 17.50 6.17 -6.42
N LYS A 101 16.93 7.23 -7.02
CA LYS A 101 17.66 8.48 -7.25
C LYS A 101 18.14 9.11 -5.94
N LYS A 102 17.33 9.05 -4.88
CA LYS A 102 17.74 9.51 -3.55
C LYS A 102 18.78 8.58 -2.94
N GLY A 103 18.75 7.28 -3.22
CA GLY A 103 19.80 6.32 -2.86
C GLY A 103 21.14 6.65 -3.50
N ASP A 104 21.16 7.00 -4.78
CA ASP A 104 22.36 7.42 -5.51
C ASP A 104 23.01 8.67 -4.89
N CYS A 105 22.21 9.53 -4.26
CA CYS A 105 22.68 10.71 -3.52
C CYS A 105 23.02 10.43 -2.04
N GLY A 106 22.87 9.19 -1.55
CA GLY A 106 23.10 8.83 -0.17
C GLY A 106 22.00 9.24 0.82
N CYS A 107 20.84 9.66 0.33
CA CYS A 107 19.71 10.13 1.17
C CYS A 107 18.71 9.03 1.50
N CYS A 108 18.78 7.88 0.83
CA CYS A 108 17.86 6.77 1.01
C CYS A 108 18.61 5.45 0.93
N TYR A 109 18.36 4.56 1.87
CA TYR A 109 19.00 3.25 1.96
C TYR A 109 17.98 2.12 1.79
N TYR A 110 18.34 1.11 1.03
CA TYR A 110 17.53 -0.08 0.85
C TYR A 110 17.63 -1.00 2.06
N LEU A 111 16.48 -1.39 2.58
CA LEU A 111 16.35 -2.37 3.64
C LEU A 111 15.78 -3.67 3.04
N PRO A 112 16.63 -4.64 2.67
CA PRO A 112 16.20 -5.85 1.98
C PRO A 112 15.35 -6.73 2.91
N VAL A 113 14.16 -7.09 2.46
CA VAL A 113 13.24 -7.94 3.18
C VAL A 113 12.28 -8.62 2.20
N ASN A 114 11.84 -9.84 2.50
CA ASN A 114 10.77 -10.50 1.77
C ASN A 114 9.42 -9.85 2.14
N LEU A 115 8.58 -9.51 1.16
CA LEU A 115 7.32 -8.81 1.37
C LEU A 115 6.42 -9.54 2.38
N GLY A 116 6.25 -10.84 2.24
CA GLY A 116 5.41 -11.64 3.12
C GLY A 116 5.93 -11.77 4.56
N GLU A 117 7.21 -11.43 4.80
CA GLU A 117 7.83 -11.48 6.12
C GLU A 117 7.85 -10.12 6.83
N ILE A 118 7.52 -9.03 6.13
CA ILE A 118 7.57 -7.68 6.70
C ILE A 118 6.77 -7.57 8.01
N PRO A 119 5.53 -8.09 8.13
CA PRO A 119 4.79 -8.02 9.38
C PRO A 119 5.55 -8.65 10.57
N ASP A 120 6.20 -9.79 10.33
CA ASP A 120 7.00 -10.48 11.35
C ASP A 120 8.25 -9.68 11.73
N TYR A 121 8.91 -9.04 10.74
CA TYR A 121 10.06 -8.17 11.02
C TYR A 121 9.66 -6.99 11.90
N TYR A 122 8.51 -6.33 11.64
CA TYR A 122 7.99 -5.27 12.50
C TYR A 122 7.74 -5.75 13.93
N ARG A 123 7.12 -6.91 14.07
CA ARG A 123 6.74 -7.45 15.38
C ARG A 123 7.93 -7.92 16.21
N ARG A 124 8.99 -8.43 15.56
CA ARG A 124 10.06 -9.18 16.24
C ARG A 124 11.42 -8.51 16.21
N PHE A 125 11.77 -7.79 15.15
CA PHE A 125 13.16 -7.38 14.91
C PHE A 125 13.34 -5.88 14.71
N MET A 126 12.38 -5.20 14.09
CA MET A 126 12.50 -3.78 13.81
C MET A 126 12.24 -2.93 15.06
N GLN A 127 12.98 -1.83 15.17
CA GLN A 127 12.71 -0.81 16.19
C GLN A 127 11.27 -0.31 16.01
N PRO A 128 10.42 -0.32 17.08
CA PRO A 128 9.09 0.26 17.03
C PRO A 128 9.13 1.71 16.57
N PRO A 129 8.21 2.16 15.69
CA PRO A 129 8.13 3.57 15.35
C PRO A 129 7.66 4.38 16.56
N ASP A 130 8.28 5.54 16.79
CA ASP A 130 7.79 6.51 17.76
C ASP A 130 6.49 7.13 17.26
N ILE A 131 6.43 7.41 15.94
CA ILE A 131 5.23 7.93 15.28
C ILE A 131 5.04 7.19 13.95
N ALA A 132 3.86 6.60 13.76
CA ALA A 132 3.38 6.13 12.46
C ALA A 132 2.40 7.14 11.89
N VAL A 133 2.58 7.54 10.64
CA VAL A 133 1.66 8.44 9.95
C VAL A 133 1.20 7.78 8.66
N LEU A 134 -0.09 7.44 8.61
CA LEU A 134 -0.66 6.66 7.52
C LEU A 134 -1.78 7.45 6.82
N GLN A 135 -1.71 7.55 5.50
CA GLN A 135 -2.79 8.14 4.72
C GLN A 135 -3.94 7.15 4.54
N THR A 136 -5.16 7.61 4.76
CA THR A 136 -6.37 6.79 4.76
C THR A 136 -7.54 7.50 4.07
N CYS A 137 -8.60 6.77 3.72
CA CYS A 137 -9.88 7.41 3.45
C CYS A 137 -10.39 8.14 4.69
N PRO A 138 -11.31 9.12 4.55
CA PRO A 138 -12.03 9.70 5.67
C PRO A 138 -12.75 8.64 6.49
N ILE A 139 -13.03 8.96 7.76
CA ILE A 139 -13.74 8.04 8.67
C ILE A 139 -15.11 7.65 8.11
N ASP A 140 -15.42 6.36 8.16
CA ASP A 140 -16.71 5.83 7.74
C ASP A 140 -17.76 5.85 8.88
N ALA A 141 -19.00 5.45 8.55
CA ALA A 141 -20.11 5.41 9.50
C ALA A 141 -19.91 4.44 10.68
N ASN A 142 -18.96 3.49 10.55
CA ASN A 142 -18.64 2.49 11.57
C ASN A 142 -17.42 2.89 12.41
N GLY A 143 -16.84 4.06 12.17
CA GLY A 143 -15.68 4.55 12.90
C GLY A 143 -14.34 4.05 12.37
N TYR A 144 -14.26 3.57 11.12
CA TYR A 144 -13.04 3.08 10.52
C TYR A 144 -12.44 4.08 9.50
N PHE A 145 -11.13 4.18 9.51
CA PHE A 145 -10.32 4.80 8.48
C PHE A 145 -9.79 3.70 7.57
N ASN A 146 -10.21 3.68 6.31
CA ASN A 146 -9.83 2.66 5.35
C ASN A 146 -8.44 2.92 4.77
N PHE A 147 -7.59 1.88 4.67
CA PHE A 147 -6.23 1.98 4.13
C PHE A 147 -6.19 2.08 2.60
N SER A 148 -7.35 2.10 1.96
CA SER A 148 -7.45 2.18 0.52
C SER A 148 -6.68 1.04 -0.16
N VAL A 149 -5.95 1.36 -1.21
CA VAL A 149 -5.22 0.40 -2.05
C VAL A 149 -3.81 0.09 -1.54
N SER A 150 -3.50 0.35 -0.27
CA SER A 150 -2.17 0.10 0.31
C SER A 150 -2.20 -0.80 1.56
N ASN A 151 -3.22 -1.64 1.71
CA ASN A 151 -3.41 -2.51 2.85
C ASN A 151 -2.45 -3.72 2.82
N VAL A 152 -1.21 -3.55 3.27
CA VAL A 152 -0.21 -4.64 3.29
C VAL A 152 0.17 -5.01 4.72
N TRP A 153 0.99 -4.23 5.40
CA TRP A 153 1.47 -4.50 6.77
C TRP A 153 1.14 -3.37 7.76
N HIS A 154 0.17 -2.54 7.43
CA HIS A 154 -0.20 -1.38 8.25
C HIS A 154 -0.52 -1.77 9.69
N HIS A 155 -1.21 -2.90 9.91
CA HIS A 155 -1.51 -3.37 11.26
C HIS A 155 -0.24 -3.70 12.06
N ALA A 156 0.80 -4.26 11.44
CA ALA A 156 2.05 -4.54 12.11
C ALA A 156 2.80 -3.25 12.51
N ILE A 157 2.69 -2.18 11.72
CA ILE A 157 3.19 -0.86 12.09
C ILE A 157 2.40 -0.33 13.29
N ILE A 158 1.06 -0.34 13.20
CA ILE A 158 0.13 0.20 14.21
C ILE A 158 0.30 -0.51 15.56
N GLU A 159 0.41 -1.84 15.55
CA GLU A 159 0.63 -2.66 16.75
C GLU A 159 1.90 -2.24 17.52
N ARG A 160 2.90 -1.73 16.82
CA ARG A 160 4.22 -1.41 17.38
C ARG A 160 4.43 0.09 17.61
N ALA A 161 3.64 0.95 16.96
CA ALA A 161 3.80 2.41 17.06
C ALA A 161 3.43 2.92 18.45
N LYS A 162 4.21 3.88 18.98
CA LYS A 162 3.86 4.59 20.21
C LYS A 162 2.74 5.59 19.98
N THR A 163 2.80 6.30 18.84
CA THR A 163 1.77 7.25 18.40
C THR A 163 1.34 6.90 16.98
N VAL A 164 0.04 6.86 16.75
CA VAL A 164 -0.56 6.63 15.44
C VAL A 164 -1.32 7.87 14.99
N ILE A 165 -0.93 8.40 13.86
CA ILE A 165 -1.57 9.53 13.19
C ILE A 165 -2.18 9.02 11.89
N VAL A 166 -3.44 9.32 11.63
CA VAL A 166 -4.05 9.13 10.31
C VAL A 166 -4.14 10.48 9.60
N GLU A 167 -3.69 10.51 8.34
CA GLU A 167 -3.90 11.64 7.44
C GLU A 167 -5.01 11.26 6.47
N THR A 168 -6.16 11.96 6.52
CA THR A 168 -7.31 11.61 5.69
C THR A 168 -7.18 12.21 4.28
N CYS A 169 -7.56 11.44 3.25
CA CYS A 169 -7.60 11.88 1.87
C CYS A 169 -8.88 11.40 1.18
N ALA A 170 -9.74 12.34 0.77
CA ALA A 170 -11.05 12.03 0.21
C ALA A 170 -11.01 11.47 -1.23
N THR A 171 -9.88 11.56 -1.92
CA THR A 171 -9.71 11.05 -3.28
C THR A 171 -9.26 9.60 -3.34
N LEU A 172 -8.94 8.99 -2.21
CA LEU A 172 -8.58 7.59 -2.12
C LEU A 172 -9.80 6.69 -2.33
N PRO A 173 -9.72 5.63 -3.16
CA PRO A 173 -10.79 4.66 -3.28
C PRO A 173 -10.94 3.86 -1.99
N TYR A 174 -12.18 3.58 -1.58
CA TYR A 174 -12.46 2.74 -0.42
C TYR A 174 -12.36 1.25 -0.81
N ALA A 175 -11.31 0.59 -0.38
CA ALA A 175 -11.08 -0.83 -0.66
C ALA A 175 -11.86 -1.72 0.31
N MET A 176 -12.67 -2.65 -0.22
CA MET A 176 -13.31 -3.69 0.59
C MET A 176 -12.27 -4.77 0.95
N GLY A 177 -12.46 -5.46 2.06
CA GLY A 177 -11.58 -6.57 2.42
C GLY A 177 -11.37 -6.76 3.92
N GLU A 178 -10.57 -7.75 4.28
CA GLU A 178 -10.23 -8.04 5.66
C GLU A 178 -9.11 -7.10 6.15
N HIS A 179 -9.25 -6.63 7.38
CA HIS A 179 -8.26 -5.74 7.98
C HIS A 179 -7.91 -4.51 7.12
N ALA A 180 -8.85 -4.07 6.27
CA ALA A 180 -8.63 -2.98 5.33
C ALA A 180 -8.71 -1.58 5.97
N GLY A 181 -8.68 -1.46 7.29
CA GLY A 181 -8.76 -0.18 7.98
C GLY A 181 -8.43 -0.25 9.47
N ILE A 182 -8.33 0.92 10.08
CA ILE A 182 -8.09 1.11 11.50
C ILE A 182 -9.30 1.80 12.16
N HIS A 183 -9.72 1.31 13.31
CA HIS A 183 -10.81 1.93 14.07
C HIS A 183 -10.31 3.17 14.83
N ILE A 184 -11.16 4.18 14.98
CA ILE A 184 -10.81 5.45 15.63
C ILE A 184 -10.27 5.27 17.05
N SER A 185 -10.66 4.21 17.78
CA SER A 185 -10.12 3.91 19.11
C SER A 185 -8.66 3.51 19.14
N GLU A 186 -8.07 3.22 17.98
CA GLU A 186 -6.65 2.84 17.83
C GLU A 186 -5.79 4.01 17.35
N VAL A 187 -6.41 5.17 17.06
CA VAL A 187 -5.79 6.37 16.51
C VAL A 187 -5.60 7.41 17.61
N ASP A 188 -4.43 8.04 17.68
CA ASP A 188 -4.19 9.14 18.62
C ASP A 188 -4.55 10.50 18.02
N TYR A 189 -4.16 10.72 16.76
CA TYR A 189 -4.38 11.98 16.08
C TYR A 189 -4.89 11.79 14.66
N ILE A 190 -5.71 12.74 14.23
CA ILE A 190 -6.27 12.84 12.89
C ILE A 190 -5.78 14.15 12.28
N VAL A 191 -5.15 14.08 11.12
CA VAL A 191 -4.80 15.23 10.29
C VAL A 191 -5.72 15.21 9.08
N GLU A 192 -6.48 16.28 8.88
CA GLU A 192 -7.22 16.45 7.64
C GLU A 192 -6.24 16.75 6.52
N GLY A 193 -6.08 15.77 5.62
CA GLY A 193 -5.15 15.85 4.51
C GLY A 193 -5.71 16.61 3.31
N GLY A 194 -4.86 16.76 2.30
CA GLY A 194 -5.26 17.36 1.04
C GLY A 194 -6.11 16.41 0.18
N CYS A 195 -6.70 16.97 -0.87
CA CYS A 195 -7.40 16.21 -1.89
C CYS A 195 -6.52 15.99 -3.13
N ALA A 196 -5.24 15.67 -2.95
CA ALA A 196 -4.38 15.33 -4.08
C ALA A 196 -4.90 14.07 -4.78
N PRO A 197 -4.93 14.01 -6.11
CA PRO A 197 -5.34 12.81 -6.82
C PRO A 197 -4.49 11.61 -6.42
N THR A 198 -5.10 10.43 -6.33
CA THR A 198 -4.35 9.19 -6.11
C THR A 198 -3.28 9.03 -7.19
N PRO A 199 -2.01 8.77 -6.83
CA PRO A 199 -0.95 8.60 -7.81
C PRO A 199 -1.29 7.49 -8.82
N CYS A 200 -1.10 7.79 -10.11
CA CYS A 200 -1.28 6.81 -11.17
C CYS A 200 0.07 6.31 -11.66
N LEU A 201 0.14 5.02 -11.96
CA LEU A 201 1.27 4.40 -12.65
C LEU A 201 0.85 4.14 -14.11
N PRO A 202 1.41 4.86 -15.09
CA PRO A 202 1.08 4.61 -16.48
C PRO A 202 1.55 3.21 -16.89
N ALA A 203 0.71 2.51 -17.65
CA ALA A 203 1.10 1.24 -18.26
C ALA A 203 2.20 1.47 -19.28
N ALA A 204 3.31 0.75 -19.16
CA ALA A 204 4.35 0.76 -20.19
C ALA A 204 3.86 -0.05 -21.42
N PRO A 205 3.99 0.47 -22.65
CA PRO A 205 3.65 -0.29 -23.84
C PRO A 205 4.59 -1.51 -23.97
N PRO A 206 4.05 -2.69 -24.33
CA PRO A 206 4.87 -3.89 -24.47
C PRO A 206 5.79 -3.79 -25.69
N CYS A 207 7.03 -4.24 -25.55
CA CYS A 207 7.96 -4.42 -26.66
C CYS A 207 7.73 -5.78 -27.35
N ASP A 208 8.48 -6.07 -28.43
CA ASP A 208 8.33 -7.34 -29.18
C ASP A 208 8.71 -8.55 -28.33
N VAL A 209 9.70 -8.42 -27.44
CA VAL A 209 10.08 -9.47 -26.50
C VAL A 209 8.95 -9.74 -25.50
N ASP A 210 8.33 -8.68 -24.97
CA ASP A 210 7.18 -8.81 -24.05
C ASP A 210 6.04 -9.59 -24.72
N ARG A 211 5.72 -9.27 -25.99
CA ARG A 211 4.69 -9.97 -26.77
C ARG A 211 5.05 -11.44 -27.00
N ALA A 212 6.30 -11.72 -27.37
CA ALA A 212 6.73 -13.10 -27.58
C ALA A 212 6.63 -13.96 -26.31
N VAL A 213 7.05 -13.40 -25.17
CA VAL A 213 6.92 -14.07 -23.87
C VAL A 213 5.46 -14.23 -23.47
N ALA A 214 4.61 -13.21 -23.72
CA ALA A 214 3.18 -13.28 -23.44
C ALA A 214 2.48 -14.41 -24.19
N HIS A 215 2.85 -14.67 -25.45
CA HIS A 215 2.33 -15.81 -26.23
C HIS A 215 2.67 -17.16 -25.59
N LEU A 216 3.90 -17.32 -25.09
CA LEU A 216 4.30 -18.56 -24.42
C LEU A 216 3.52 -18.78 -23.11
N ILE A 217 3.35 -17.71 -22.32
CA ILE A 217 2.60 -17.77 -21.06
C ILE A 217 1.11 -18.05 -21.33
N ALA A 218 0.50 -17.33 -22.26
CA ALA A 218 -0.92 -17.49 -22.55
C ALA A 218 -1.28 -18.91 -23.04
N ALA A 219 -0.36 -19.59 -23.73
CA ALA A 219 -0.56 -20.96 -24.17
C ALA A 219 -0.67 -21.98 -23.01
N GLU A 220 -0.15 -21.66 -21.83
CA GLU A 220 -0.19 -22.50 -20.63
C GLU A 220 -1.46 -22.24 -19.77
N ILE A 221 -2.18 -21.14 -20.03
CA ILE A 221 -3.32 -20.75 -19.21
C ILE A 221 -4.60 -21.41 -19.74
N GLN A 222 -5.24 -22.17 -18.85
CA GLN A 222 -6.47 -22.91 -19.14
C GLN A 222 -7.69 -22.24 -18.48
N ASP A 223 -8.88 -22.62 -18.96
CA ASP A 223 -10.16 -22.21 -18.34
C ASP A 223 -10.17 -22.51 -16.84
N GLY A 224 -10.52 -21.51 -16.04
CA GLY A 224 -10.58 -21.61 -14.58
C GLY A 224 -9.25 -21.48 -13.85
N ALA A 225 -8.14 -21.21 -14.55
CA ALA A 225 -6.86 -20.93 -13.90
C ALA A 225 -6.95 -19.72 -12.96
N CYS A 226 -6.27 -19.78 -11.83
CA CYS A 226 -6.15 -18.65 -10.89
C CYS A 226 -4.81 -17.98 -11.09
N LEU A 227 -4.81 -16.67 -11.36
CA LEU A 227 -3.65 -15.92 -11.79
C LEU A 227 -3.14 -14.97 -10.70
N GLN A 228 -1.82 -14.84 -10.64
CA GLN A 228 -1.11 -13.70 -10.08
C GLN A 228 -0.36 -13.01 -11.21
N ILE A 229 -0.56 -11.70 -11.38
CA ILE A 229 0.03 -10.92 -12.47
C ILE A 229 0.68 -9.67 -11.87
N GLY A 230 1.97 -9.45 -12.19
CA GLY A 230 2.72 -8.27 -11.78
C GLY A 230 2.52 -7.08 -12.70
N ILE A 231 3.33 -6.03 -12.50
CA ILE A 231 3.35 -4.81 -13.32
C ILE A 231 4.41 -4.86 -14.40
N GLY A 232 4.21 -4.07 -15.46
CA GLY A 232 5.19 -3.89 -16.55
C GLY A 232 4.63 -4.20 -17.92
N GLY A 233 5.45 -4.02 -18.95
CA GLY A 233 5.05 -4.25 -20.35
C GLY A 233 4.65 -5.69 -20.62
N MET A 234 5.42 -6.66 -20.15
CA MET A 234 5.17 -8.08 -20.36
C MET A 234 3.87 -8.55 -19.66
N PRO A 235 3.62 -8.29 -18.36
CA PRO A 235 2.35 -8.64 -17.73
C PRO A 235 1.12 -8.00 -18.39
N ASN A 236 1.23 -6.75 -18.85
CA ASN A 236 0.17 -6.10 -19.62
C ASN A 236 -0.07 -6.82 -20.96
N ALA A 237 0.99 -7.24 -21.67
CA ALA A 237 0.87 -8.01 -22.90
C ALA A 237 0.16 -9.35 -22.67
N VAL A 238 0.42 -10.03 -21.54
CA VAL A 238 -0.28 -11.27 -21.16
C VAL A 238 -1.77 -11.01 -21.00
N CYS A 239 -2.17 -9.97 -20.24
CA CYS A 239 -3.59 -9.63 -20.06
C CYS A 239 -4.28 -9.32 -21.39
N THR A 240 -3.65 -8.51 -22.25
CA THR A 240 -4.18 -8.18 -23.58
C THR A 240 -4.38 -9.43 -24.43
N LEU A 241 -3.39 -10.33 -24.46
CA LEU A 241 -3.45 -11.56 -25.24
C LEU A 241 -4.52 -12.52 -24.71
N LEU A 242 -4.65 -12.66 -23.39
CA LEU A 242 -5.70 -13.51 -22.78
C LEU A 242 -7.11 -13.09 -23.20
N ALA A 243 -7.33 -11.79 -23.42
CA ALA A 243 -8.60 -11.30 -23.94
C ALA A 243 -8.95 -11.83 -25.35
N GLU A 244 -7.93 -12.25 -26.11
CA GLU A 244 -8.08 -12.72 -27.50
C GLU A 244 -8.08 -14.26 -27.62
N THR A 245 -7.62 -15.00 -26.60
CA THR A 245 -7.47 -16.47 -26.67
C THR A 245 -8.77 -17.25 -26.52
N GLY A 246 -9.85 -16.61 -26.04
CA GLY A 246 -11.12 -17.27 -25.74
C GLY A 246 -11.13 -18.04 -24.42
N VAL A 247 -10.07 -17.96 -23.61
CA VAL A 247 -10.03 -18.50 -22.25
C VAL A 247 -11.09 -17.83 -21.37
N ARG A 248 -11.64 -18.55 -20.40
CA ARG A 248 -12.74 -18.09 -19.56
C ARG A 248 -12.66 -18.61 -18.13
N ASP A 249 -13.52 -18.04 -17.30
CA ASP A 249 -13.68 -18.42 -15.88
C ASP A 249 -12.40 -18.26 -15.08
N LEU A 250 -11.52 -17.35 -15.47
CA LEU A 250 -10.27 -17.09 -14.73
C LEU A 250 -10.55 -16.55 -13.34
N GLY A 251 -9.70 -16.92 -12.40
CA GLY A 251 -9.62 -16.35 -11.07
C GLY A 251 -8.40 -15.46 -10.92
N VAL A 252 -8.46 -14.53 -9.96
CA VAL A 252 -7.32 -13.70 -9.56
C VAL A 252 -7.12 -13.76 -8.06
N HIS A 253 -5.87 -14.06 -7.68
CA HIS A 253 -5.36 -13.96 -6.32
C HIS A 253 -3.94 -13.45 -6.44
N THR A 254 -3.74 -12.16 -6.23
CA THR A 254 -2.51 -11.47 -6.63
C THR A 254 -1.98 -10.59 -5.51
N GLU A 255 -0.69 -10.37 -5.48
CA GLU A 255 -0.07 -9.36 -4.62
C GLU A 255 -0.55 -7.96 -5.03
N MET A 256 -0.30 -7.59 -6.28
CA MET A 256 -0.66 -6.28 -6.80
C MET A 256 -1.79 -6.39 -7.83
N LEU A 257 -2.83 -5.57 -7.67
CA LEU A 257 -3.87 -5.41 -8.67
C LEU A 257 -3.51 -4.29 -9.64
N MET A 258 -3.67 -4.55 -10.94
CA MET A 258 -3.29 -3.66 -12.03
C MET A 258 -4.38 -3.55 -13.11
N ASP A 259 -4.26 -2.56 -13.99
CA ASP A 259 -5.26 -2.24 -15.02
C ASP A 259 -5.62 -3.43 -15.90
N GLY A 260 -4.66 -4.20 -16.41
CA GLY A 260 -4.93 -5.34 -17.31
C GLY A 260 -5.80 -6.41 -16.68
N ILE A 261 -5.77 -6.58 -15.37
CA ILE A 261 -6.69 -7.50 -14.65
C ILE A 261 -8.12 -6.92 -14.67
N ILE A 262 -8.25 -5.61 -14.51
CA ILE A 262 -9.56 -4.95 -14.55
C ILE A 262 -10.19 -5.06 -15.95
N ASP A 263 -9.39 -4.94 -17.00
CA ASP A 263 -9.87 -5.13 -18.37
C ASP A 263 -10.43 -6.55 -18.57
N LEU A 264 -9.74 -7.58 -18.08
CA LEU A 264 -10.20 -8.98 -18.11
C LEU A 264 -11.47 -9.21 -17.26
N TYR A 265 -11.56 -8.54 -16.11
CA TYR A 265 -12.73 -8.59 -15.23
C TYR A 265 -13.95 -7.95 -15.90
N GLN A 266 -13.80 -6.77 -16.48
CA GLN A 266 -14.88 -6.07 -17.20
C GLN A 266 -15.33 -6.82 -18.45
N ALA A 267 -14.41 -7.53 -19.12
CA ALA A 267 -14.73 -8.42 -20.24
C ALA A 267 -15.41 -9.74 -19.82
N GLY A 268 -15.55 -10.01 -18.51
CA GLY A 268 -16.16 -11.24 -17.98
C GLY A 268 -15.27 -12.49 -18.09
N ILE A 269 -14.02 -12.33 -18.49
CA ILE A 269 -13.01 -13.41 -18.58
C ILE A 269 -12.55 -13.82 -17.20
N VAL A 270 -12.33 -12.83 -16.32
CA VAL A 270 -12.09 -13.01 -14.88
C VAL A 270 -13.42 -12.88 -14.15
N ASN A 271 -13.95 -13.99 -13.65
CA ASN A 271 -15.18 -14.03 -12.84
C ASN A 271 -14.99 -14.70 -11.48
N ASN A 272 -13.81 -15.24 -11.23
CA ASN A 272 -13.41 -15.88 -9.96
C ASN A 272 -14.28 -17.09 -9.53
N ALA A 273 -15.17 -17.59 -10.39
CA ALA A 273 -16.17 -18.59 -10.04
C ALA A 273 -15.55 -19.95 -9.66
N ARG A 274 -14.40 -20.29 -10.26
CA ARG A 274 -13.73 -21.58 -10.03
C ARG A 274 -12.61 -21.52 -8.99
N LYS A 275 -12.44 -20.39 -8.29
CA LYS A 275 -11.48 -20.31 -7.19
C LYS A 275 -11.89 -21.23 -6.03
N GLN A 276 -10.90 -21.88 -5.40
CA GLN A 276 -11.11 -22.68 -4.20
C GLN A 276 -11.17 -21.80 -2.94
N LEU A 277 -10.38 -20.73 -2.92
CA LEU A 277 -10.37 -19.74 -1.86
C LEU A 277 -11.08 -18.47 -2.37
N ASP A 278 -12.02 -17.95 -1.60
CA ASP A 278 -12.82 -16.76 -1.94
C ASP A 278 -13.48 -16.86 -3.33
N PRO A 279 -14.32 -17.88 -3.59
CA PRO A 279 -14.99 -18.03 -4.88
C PRO A 279 -15.86 -16.81 -5.18
N GLY A 280 -15.79 -16.33 -6.43
CA GLY A 280 -16.48 -15.13 -6.88
C GLY A 280 -15.80 -13.83 -6.48
N LYS A 281 -14.65 -13.86 -5.75
CA LYS A 281 -13.92 -12.66 -5.33
C LYS A 281 -12.53 -12.58 -5.97
N LEU A 282 -12.20 -11.41 -6.47
CA LEU A 282 -10.85 -11.01 -6.83
C LEU A 282 -10.12 -10.60 -5.55
N VAL A 283 -9.00 -11.25 -5.24
CA VAL A 283 -8.23 -10.97 -4.02
C VAL A 283 -6.89 -10.36 -4.39
N TYR A 284 -6.52 -9.29 -3.69
CA TYR A 284 -5.26 -8.59 -3.86
C TYR A 284 -4.79 -7.99 -2.53
N THR A 285 -3.50 -7.66 -2.44
CA THR A 285 -2.93 -7.01 -1.26
C THR A 285 -2.94 -5.49 -1.42
N PHE A 286 -2.36 -4.97 -2.51
CA PHE A 286 -2.37 -3.55 -2.84
C PHE A 286 -2.62 -3.34 -4.33
N ALA A 287 -2.94 -2.10 -4.72
CA ALA A 287 -3.19 -1.79 -6.12
C ALA A 287 -2.45 -0.52 -6.55
N LEU A 288 -1.99 -0.53 -7.80
CA LEU A 288 -1.33 0.62 -8.40
C LEU A 288 -1.54 0.60 -9.92
N GLY A 289 -2.14 1.65 -10.45
CA GLY A 289 -2.46 1.76 -11.86
C GLY A 289 -3.10 3.09 -12.22
N SER A 290 -4.13 3.06 -13.03
CA SER A 290 -4.83 4.24 -13.54
C SER A 290 -6.09 4.59 -12.74
N ALA A 291 -6.70 5.73 -13.06
CA ALA A 291 -7.98 6.14 -12.46
C ALA A 291 -9.11 5.11 -12.70
N PRO A 292 -9.26 4.46 -13.87
CA PRO A 292 -10.21 3.36 -14.06
C PRO A 292 -10.02 2.18 -13.10
N LEU A 293 -8.79 1.77 -12.78
CA LEU A 293 -8.52 0.75 -11.77
C LEU A 293 -9.06 1.17 -10.41
N TYR A 294 -8.76 2.39 -9.97
CA TYR A 294 -9.21 2.90 -8.68
C TYR A 294 -10.73 3.02 -8.61
N ALA A 295 -11.37 3.44 -9.70
CA ALA A 295 -12.84 3.48 -9.79
C ALA A 295 -13.47 2.09 -9.73
N ALA A 296 -12.81 1.06 -10.29
CA ALA A 296 -13.28 -0.32 -10.22
C ALA A 296 -13.19 -0.92 -8.81
N ILE A 297 -12.19 -0.48 -8.02
CA ILE A 297 -11.98 -0.94 -6.65
C ILE A 297 -12.96 -0.27 -5.68
N ASP A 298 -13.29 1.02 -5.91
CA ASP A 298 -14.03 1.82 -4.92
C ASP A 298 -15.35 1.17 -4.52
N ARG A 299 -15.45 0.77 -3.25
CA ARG A 299 -16.62 0.10 -2.64
C ARG A 299 -17.10 -1.15 -3.39
N ASN A 300 -16.22 -1.80 -4.12
CA ASN A 300 -16.58 -2.99 -4.90
C ASN A 300 -16.50 -4.25 -4.01
N PRO A 301 -17.66 -4.90 -3.71
CA PRO A 301 -17.67 -6.07 -2.83
C PRO A 301 -17.07 -7.32 -3.48
N ASP A 302 -16.82 -7.31 -4.79
CA ASP A 302 -16.21 -8.44 -5.51
C ASP A 302 -14.68 -8.35 -5.58
N MET A 303 -14.11 -7.27 -5.06
CA MET A 303 -12.67 -7.02 -5.00
C MET A 303 -12.24 -6.85 -3.55
N LEU A 304 -11.49 -7.82 -3.03
CA LEU A 304 -11.09 -7.87 -1.64
C LEU A 304 -9.60 -7.57 -1.48
N SER A 305 -9.29 -6.50 -0.74
CA SER A 305 -7.94 -6.23 -0.27
C SER A 305 -7.67 -7.05 0.99
N CYS A 306 -6.68 -7.92 0.93
CA CYS A 306 -6.23 -8.77 2.05
C CYS A 306 -4.73 -8.55 2.28
N PRO A 307 -4.29 -8.26 3.53
CA PRO A 307 -2.88 -8.01 3.84
C PRO A 307 -2.03 -9.28 3.78
#